data_7368015359939b497d608da1cdf007bc
#
_entry.id   7368015359939b497d608da1cdf007bc
#
_cell.length_a   1.000
_cell.length_b   1.000
_cell.length_c   1.000
_cell.angle_alpha   90.00
_cell.angle_beta   90.00
_cell.angle_gamma   90.00
#
_symmetry.space_group_name_H-M   'P 1'
#
loop_
_entity.id
_entity.type
_entity.pdbx_description
1 polymer ?
#
loop_
_entity_poly.entity_id
_entity_poly.type
_entity_poly.pdbx_seq_one_letter_code
_entity_poly.pdbx_strand_id
1 'polypeptide(L)'
;MLVSCPVDNRPEGATRLWGKLKIKVSPGSLAFRIYRRTEIAEAFNCNYELNPDFSGTLEATGLKVSGVSEDGGARIIELPSHRFFIATGFLPQFTSEATKPHPLIIAYLKAAVNFRKMAQSK
;
A
#
# COMPACT_ATOMS: atom_id res chain seq x y z
N MET A 1 13.19 -4.72 -11.48
CA MET A 1 11.77 -4.50 -11.13
C MET A 1 11.51 -3.19 -10.39
N LEU A 2 12.41 -2.77 -9.56
CA LEU A 2 12.31 -1.48 -8.88
C LEU A 2 13.01 -0.39 -9.68
N VAL A 3 12.47 0.82 -9.64
CA VAL A 3 13.08 2.03 -10.21
C VAL A 3 13.23 3.06 -9.09
N SER A 4 14.14 4.00 -9.28
CA SER A 4 14.28 5.10 -8.33
C SER A 4 12.98 5.89 -8.24
N CYS A 5 12.67 6.36 -7.04
CA CYS A 5 11.55 7.31 -6.88
C CYS A 5 11.79 8.53 -7.78
N PRO A 6 10.70 9.19 -8.25
CA PRO A 6 10.80 10.18 -9.34
C PRO A 6 11.41 11.53 -8.88
N VAL A 7 12.63 11.46 -8.38
CA VAL A 7 13.49 12.63 -8.21
C VAL A 7 14.71 12.34 -9.04
N ASP A 8 14.74 12.97 -10.20
CA ASP A 8 15.77 12.76 -11.20
C ASP A 8 17.19 13.03 -10.66
N ASN A 9 18.12 12.20 -11.10
CA ASN A 9 19.56 12.40 -10.91
C ASN A 9 20.06 12.36 -9.46
N ARG A 10 19.46 11.55 -8.62
CA ARG A 10 19.99 11.34 -7.27
C ARG A 10 21.28 10.51 -7.35
N PRO A 11 22.38 11.00 -6.73
CA PRO A 11 23.62 10.24 -6.70
C PRO A 11 23.45 8.95 -5.87
N GLU A 12 24.24 7.93 -6.23
CA GLU A 12 24.32 6.70 -5.45
C GLU A 12 24.72 7.04 -4.00
N GLY A 13 24.03 6.43 -3.05
CA GLY A 13 24.25 6.70 -1.63
C GLY A 13 23.58 7.96 -1.08
N ALA A 14 22.76 8.64 -1.88
CA ALA A 14 21.98 9.78 -1.41
C ALA A 14 21.02 9.39 -0.28
N THR A 15 20.72 10.34 0.60
CA THR A 15 19.75 10.17 1.69
C THR A 15 18.39 9.74 1.14
N ARG A 16 17.71 8.86 1.85
CA ARG A 16 16.36 8.42 1.47
C ARG A 16 15.41 9.60 1.37
N LEU A 17 14.54 9.54 0.37
CA LEU A 17 13.43 10.46 0.25
C LEU A 17 12.39 10.15 1.33
N TRP A 18 11.86 11.20 1.93
CA TRP A 18 10.77 11.08 2.90
C TRP A 18 9.78 12.22 2.70
N GLY A 19 8.56 12.00 3.14
CA GLY A 19 7.50 12.99 3.00
C GLY A 19 6.14 12.34 3.00
N LYS A 20 5.16 13.04 2.40
CA LYS A 20 3.80 12.56 2.24
C LYS A 20 3.46 12.42 0.77
N LEU A 21 2.72 11.36 0.45
CA LEU A 21 2.20 11.08 -0.89
C LEU A 21 0.68 11.17 -0.87
N LYS A 22 0.14 11.80 -1.89
CA LYS A 22 -1.28 11.65 -2.22
C LYS A 22 -1.46 10.41 -3.08
N ILE A 23 -2.41 9.58 -2.71
CA ILE A 23 -2.68 8.31 -3.36
C ILE A 23 -4.16 8.23 -3.70
N LYS A 24 -4.45 7.90 -4.96
CA LYS A 24 -5.81 7.60 -5.40
C LYS A 24 -6.07 6.12 -5.17
N VAL A 25 -7.16 5.82 -4.48
CA VAL A 25 -7.58 4.47 -4.14
C VAL A 25 -8.72 4.04 -5.05
N SER A 26 -8.58 2.85 -5.63
CA SER A 26 -9.59 2.30 -6.54
C SER A 26 -10.87 1.96 -5.81
N PRO A 27 -12.05 2.44 -6.26
CA PRO A 27 -13.33 2.00 -5.72
C PRO A 27 -13.50 0.48 -5.86
N GLY A 28 -14.14 -0.15 -4.87
CA GLY A 28 -14.36 -1.59 -4.88
C GLY A 28 -13.17 -2.46 -4.45
N SER A 29 -12.04 -1.85 -4.15
CA SER A 29 -10.85 -2.55 -3.66
C SER A 29 -10.90 -2.80 -2.16
N LEU A 30 -10.02 -3.69 -1.65
CA LEU A 30 -9.82 -3.88 -0.22
C LEU A 30 -9.35 -2.58 0.42
N ALA A 31 -8.42 -1.87 -0.23
CA ALA A 31 -7.94 -0.58 0.25
C ALA A 31 -9.09 0.42 0.43
N PHE A 32 -10.01 0.48 -0.51
CA PHE A 32 -11.19 1.35 -0.40
C PHE A 32 -12.06 0.96 0.79
N ARG A 33 -12.29 -0.32 1.00
CA ARG A 33 -13.07 -0.79 2.17
C ARG A 33 -12.42 -0.41 3.50
N ILE A 34 -11.09 -0.38 3.53
CA ILE A 34 -10.31 -0.02 4.72
C ILE A 34 -10.33 1.49 4.97
N TYR A 35 -10.00 2.27 3.96
CA TYR A 35 -9.88 3.73 4.10
C TYR A 35 -11.22 4.45 3.99
N ARG A 36 -12.15 3.92 3.22
CA ARG A 36 -13.45 4.53 2.89
C ARG A 36 -13.32 5.89 2.22
N ARG A 37 -12.24 6.07 1.46
CA ARG A 37 -11.92 7.28 0.70
C ARG A 37 -11.29 6.89 -0.62
N THR A 38 -11.50 7.73 -1.63
CA THR A 38 -10.86 7.58 -2.94
C THR A 38 -9.53 8.31 -3.03
N GLU A 39 -9.23 9.17 -2.06
CA GLU A 39 -7.96 9.88 -1.97
C GLU A 39 -7.46 9.86 -0.52
N ILE A 40 -6.21 9.47 -0.36
CA ILE A 40 -5.54 9.39 0.93
C ILE A 40 -4.17 10.05 0.86
N ALA A 41 -3.61 10.40 2.00
CA ALA A 41 -2.24 10.89 2.14
C ALA A 41 -1.49 10.00 3.11
N GLU A 42 -0.31 9.54 2.70
CA GLU A 42 0.51 8.62 3.48
C GLU A 42 1.97 9.04 3.53
N ALA A 43 2.64 8.69 4.62
CA ALA A 43 4.06 8.97 4.80
C ALA A 43 4.93 7.89 4.13
N PHE A 44 5.98 8.30 3.45
CA PHE A 44 6.93 7.40 2.84
C PHE A 44 8.37 7.75 3.23
N ASN A 45 9.24 6.76 3.14
CA ASN A 45 10.68 6.92 3.35
C ASN A 45 11.41 5.84 2.54
N CYS A 46 11.66 6.13 1.27
CA CYS A 46 12.33 5.19 0.38
C CYS A 46 12.97 5.91 -0.82
N ASN A 47 13.86 5.18 -1.51
CA ASN A 47 14.50 5.65 -2.74
C ASN A 47 13.97 4.95 -3.99
N TYR A 48 13.16 3.90 -3.83
CA TYR A 48 12.72 3.05 -4.92
C TYR A 48 11.21 2.91 -4.92
N GLU A 49 10.67 2.71 -6.10
CA GLU A 49 9.27 2.40 -6.32
C GLU A 49 9.13 1.26 -7.32
N LEU A 50 7.94 0.71 -7.43
CA LEU A 50 7.65 -0.30 -8.42
C LEU A 50 7.71 0.32 -9.82
N ASN A 51 8.47 -0.29 -10.72
CA ASN A 51 8.55 0.15 -12.10
C ASN A 51 7.17 0.03 -12.78
N PRO A 52 6.58 1.13 -13.27
CA PRO A 52 5.27 1.10 -13.93
C PRO A 52 5.17 0.10 -15.09
N ASP A 53 6.27 -0.18 -15.76
CA ASP A 53 6.31 -1.16 -16.88
C ASP A 53 5.96 -2.58 -16.44
N PHE A 54 6.07 -2.89 -15.15
CA PHE A 54 5.75 -4.20 -14.59
C PHE A 54 4.32 -4.31 -14.04
N SER A 55 3.53 -3.24 -14.05
CA SER A 55 2.16 -3.27 -13.51
C SER A 55 1.30 -4.31 -14.21
N GLY A 56 1.34 -4.38 -15.54
CA GLY A 56 0.60 -5.39 -16.30
C GLY A 56 1.04 -6.82 -15.99
N THR A 57 2.34 -7.03 -15.78
CA THR A 57 2.89 -8.34 -15.39
C THR A 57 2.37 -8.78 -14.02
N LEU A 58 2.31 -7.85 -13.07
CA LEU A 58 1.77 -8.12 -11.74
C LEU A 58 0.29 -8.47 -11.80
N GLU A 59 -0.49 -7.70 -12.55
CA GLU A 59 -1.92 -7.96 -12.70
C GLU A 59 -2.20 -9.31 -13.36
N ALA A 60 -1.35 -9.74 -14.29
CA ALA A 60 -1.47 -11.06 -14.91
C ALA A 60 -1.29 -12.21 -13.90
N THR A 61 -0.63 -11.97 -12.78
CA THR A 61 -0.47 -12.98 -11.71
C THR A 61 -1.63 -12.99 -10.69
N GLY A 62 -2.62 -12.13 -10.86
CA GLY A 62 -3.77 -11.99 -9.95
C GLY A 62 -3.61 -10.88 -8.92
N LEU A 63 -2.45 -10.23 -8.83
CA LEU A 63 -2.25 -9.04 -8.03
C LEU A 63 -2.94 -7.84 -8.67
N LYS A 64 -3.47 -6.95 -7.86
CA LYS A 64 -4.11 -5.72 -8.33
C LYS A 64 -3.46 -4.50 -7.71
N VAL A 65 -3.20 -3.51 -8.54
CA VAL A 65 -2.80 -2.18 -8.07
C VAL A 65 -4.08 -1.44 -7.67
N SER A 66 -4.24 -1.16 -6.40
CA SER A 66 -5.44 -0.50 -5.86
C SER A 66 -5.17 0.92 -5.36
N GLY A 67 -3.93 1.36 -5.36
CA GLY A 67 -3.56 2.72 -5.01
C GLY A 67 -2.41 3.21 -5.87
N VAL A 68 -2.57 4.41 -6.44
CA VAL A 68 -1.55 5.05 -7.29
C VAL A 68 -1.30 6.47 -6.82
N SER A 69 -0.04 6.88 -6.82
CA SER A 69 0.35 8.26 -6.53
C SER A 69 0.12 9.16 -7.75
N GLU A 70 0.24 10.48 -7.55
CA GLU A 70 0.00 11.47 -8.61
C GLU A 70 0.90 11.27 -9.83
N ASP A 71 2.10 10.74 -9.64
CA ASP A 71 3.04 10.41 -10.71
C ASP A 71 2.71 9.08 -11.42
N GLY A 72 1.63 8.39 -11.02
CA GLY A 72 1.22 7.13 -11.61
C GLY A 72 1.89 5.90 -11.00
N GLY A 73 2.74 6.07 -9.99
CA GLY A 73 3.42 4.97 -9.32
C GLY A 73 2.47 4.12 -8.48
N ALA A 74 2.61 2.79 -8.55
CA ALA A 74 1.85 1.87 -7.72
C ALA A 74 2.26 2.00 -6.26
N ARG A 75 1.31 2.25 -5.37
CA ARG A 75 1.55 2.44 -3.94
C ARG A 75 0.80 1.46 -3.06
N ILE A 76 -0.26 0.86 -3.57
CA ILE A 76 -0.99 -0.20 -2.87
C ILE A 76 -1.22 -1.34 -3.86
N ILE A 77 -0.87 -2.54 -3.44
CA ILE A 77 -1.08 -3.77 -4.20
C ILE A 77 -1.83 -4.74 -3.30
N GLU A 78 -2.83 -5.41 -3.85
CA GLU A 78 -3.59 -6.41 -3.13
C GLU A 78 -3.74 -7.69 -3.93
N LEU A 79 -3.97 -8.80 -3.23
CA LEU A 79 -4.25 -10.10 -3.83
C LEU A 79 -5.70 -10.49 -3.49
N PRO A 80 -6.66 -10.21 -4.37
CA PRO A 80 -8.08 -10.41 -4.07
C PRO A 80 -8.47 -11.85 -3.79
N SER A 81 -7.73 -12.82 -4.33
CA SER A 81 -7.96 -14.24 -4.09
C SER A 81 -7.52 -14.71 -2.70
N HIS A 82 -6.76 -13.89 -1.99
CA HIS A 82 -6.30 -14.18 -0.64
C HIS A 82 -7.25 -13.58 0.39
N ARG A 83 -7.34 -14.21 1.57
CA ARG A 83 -8.21 -13.76 2.67
C ARG A 83 -7.94 -12.31 3.08
N PHE A 84 -6.67 -11.99 3.24
CA PHE A 84 -6.21 -10.64 3.49
C PHE A 84 -4.76 -10.49 3.01
N PHE A 85 -4.56 -9.71 1.96
CA PHE A 85 -3.23 -9.39 1.48
C PHE A 85 -3.23 -7.97 0.95
N ILE A 86 -2.41 -7.13 1.54
CA ILE A 86 -2.19 -5.76 1.09
C ILE A 86 -0.72 -5.40 1.29
N ALA A 87 -0.11 -4.85 0.26
CA ALA A 87 1.26 -4.37 0.30
C ALA A 87 1.28 -2.88 -0.03
N THR A 88 2.10 -2.12 0.67
CA THR A 88 2.14 -0.67 0.52
C THR A 88 3.53 -0.17 0.21
N GLY A 89 3.63 0.81 -0.67
CA GLY A 89 4.84 1.58 -0.94
C GLY A 89 4.94 2.82 -0.05
N PHE A 90 4.38 2.76 1.14
CA PHE A 90 4.45 3.79 2.17
C PHE A 90 4.47 3.10 3.54
N LEU A 91 4.61 3.89 4.60
CA LEU A 91 4.81 3.39 5.95
C LEU A 91 3.63 3.76 6.86
N PRO A 92 2.61 2.89 6.98
CA PRO A 92 1.43 3.17 7.81
C PRO A 92 1.76 3.50 9.26
N GLN A 93 2.81 2.90 9.80
CA GLN A 93 3.22 3.12 11.18
C GLN A 93 3.65 4.57 11.46
N PHE A 94 4.06 5.33 10.45
CA PHE A 94 4.50 6.72 10.64
C PHE A 94 3.35 7.68 10.92
N THR A 95 2.12 7.31 10.56
CA THR A 95 0.93 8.13 10.79
C THR A 95 -0.03 7.48 11.78
N SER A 96 0.34 6.35 12.37
CA SER A 96 -0.44 5.68 13.41
C SER A 96 -0.17 6.29 14.77
N GLU A 97 -1.24 6.59 15.52
CA GLU A 97 -1.17 7.15 16.87
C GLU A 97 -1.97 6.28 17.84
N ALA A 98 -1.62 6.32 19.13
CA ALA A 98 -2.31 5.54 20.16
C ALA A 98 -3.81 5.88 20.22
N THR A 99 -4.15 7.16 20.03
CA THR A 99 -5.54 7.64 20.05
C THR A 99 -6.25 7.52 18.70
N LYS A 100 -5.48 7.34 17.62
CA LYS A 100 -5.99 7.19 16.27
C LYS A 100 -5.12 6.20 15.49
N PRO A 101 -5.26 4.90 15.75
CA PRO A 101 -4.48 3.89 15.04
C PRO A 101 -4.75 3.92 13.54
N HIS A 102 -3.73 3.61 12.75
CA HIS A 102 -3.84 3.61 11.30
C HIS A 102 -4.86 2.55 10.83
N PRO A 103 -5.75 2.88 9.88
CA PRO A 103 -6.81 1.97 9.44
C PRO A 103 -6.29 0.65 8.86
N LEU A 104 -5.14 0.64 8.20
CA LEU A 104 -4.53 -0.60 7.68
C LEU A 104 -4.09 -1.53 8.82
N ILE A 105 -3.53 -0.98 9.88
CA ILE A 105 -3.10 -1.77 11.04
C ILE A 105 -4.32 -2.38 11.73
N ILE A 106 -5.38 -1.60 11.92
CA ILE A 106 -6.64 -2.08 12.48
C ILE A 106 -7.24 -3.19 11.61
N ALA A 107 -7.28 -2.99 10.29
CA ALA A 107 -7.84 -3.98 9.36
C ALA A 107 -7.05 -5.30 9.39
N TYR A 108 -5.73 -5.23 9.46
CA TYR A 108 -4.89 -6.41 9.59
C TYR A 108 -5.20 -7.19 10.88
N LEU A 109 -5.29 -6.49 12.01
CA LEU A 109 -5.59 -7.12 13.29
C LEU A 109 -6.99 -7.74 13.31
N LYS A 110 -7.98 -7.06 12.74
CA LYS A 110 -9.34 -7.60 12.60
C LYS A 110 -9.36 -8.85 11.73
N ALA A 111 -8.63 -8.86 10.62
CA ALA A 111 -8.52 -10.03 9.77
C ALA A 111 -7.89 -11.22 10.51
N ALA A 112 -6.85 -10.96 11.29
CA ALA A 112 -6.20 -11.99 12.11
C ALA A 112 -7.14 -12.57 13.17
N VAL A 113 -7.89 -11.71 13.87
CA VAL A 113 -8.88 -12.14 14.86
C VAL A 113 -9.99 -12.96 14.22
N ASN A 114 -10.51 -12.51 13.08
CA ASN A 114 -11.55 -13.23 12.35
C ASN A 114 -11.07 -14.60 11.88
N PHE A 115 -9.84 -14.70 11.41
CA PHE A 115 -9.23 -15.97 11.03
C PHE A 115 -9.14 -16.92 12.22
N ARG A 116 -8.69 -16.43 13.36
CA ARG A 116 -8.62 -17.21 14.59
C ARG A 116 -10.00 -17.74 15.00
N LYS A 117 -11.02 -16.91 14.97
CA LYS A 117 -12.41 -17.33 15.26
C LYS A 117 -12.89 -18.42 14.34
N MET A 118 -12.64 -18.28 13.04
CA MET A 118 -13.01 -19.28 12.02
C MET A 118 -12.28 -20.61 12.27
N ALA A 119 -11.00 -20.57 12.64
CA ALA A 119 -10.23 -21.77 12.97
C ALA A 119 -10.73 -22.46 14.23
N GLN A 120 -11.22 -21.70 15.23
CA GLN A 120 -11.77 -22.25 16.48
C GLN A 120 -13.18 -22.82 16.32
N SER A 121 -13.94 -22.40 15.32
CA SER A 121 -15.31 -22.85 15.10
C SER A 121 -15.41 -24.18 14.33
N LYS A 122 -14.27 -24.77 13.95
CA LYS A 122 -14.21 -26.06 13.26
C LYS A 122 -14.06 -27.22 14.27
#